data_bb20ba73ee422a9f2fcbe0bed75a4c23
#
_entry.id   bb20ba73ee422a9f2fcbe0bed75a4c23
#
_cell.length_a   1.000
_cell.length_b   1.000
_cell.length_c   1.000
_cell.angle_alpha   90.00
_cell.angle_beta   90.00
_cell.angle_gamma   90.00
#
_symmetry.space_group_name_H-M   'P 1'
#
loop_
_entity.id
_entity.type
_entity.pdbx_description
1 polymer ?
#
loop_
_entity_poly.entity_id
_entity_poly.type
_entity_poly.pdbx_seq_one_letter_code
_entity_poly.pdbx_strand_id
1 'polypeptide(L)'
;MPPIVISWLTGFISGLLLAIPVGPVNLTIMNEGAQLGFRQAAMISTGALLMETLYCGVAFTSFASVFNHAFIKEAMDLGSFVFMLGLGLWFLKAKAVRNPTKIEERLEQKFRPTSAFMTGFVRVMGNLGVPASWLFFAVYFDSHHWVDPAPASKAACVFGVTTATGLWFFGLSYAAALGHKKFSDRTLLRMERGSGIGLLVLALAHGCQIVWQMHHSHHL
;
A
#
# COMPACT_ATOMS: atom_id res chain seq x y z
N MET A 1 9.14 -20.29 -12.06
CA MET A 1 8.64 -20.34 -10.67
C MET A 1 7.15 -20.67 -10.70
N PRO A 2 6.58 -21.38 -9.70
CA PRO A 2 5.14 -21.60 -9.63
C PRO A 2 4.37 -20.27 -9.56
N PRO A 3 3.21 -20.13 -10.23
CA PRO A 3 2.44 -18.89 -10.26
C PRO A 3 2.11 -18.32 -8.86
N ILE A 4 1.84 -19.21 -7.91
CA ILE A 4 1.57 -18.84 -6.51
C ILE A 4 2.75 -18.13 -5.85
N VAL A 5 3.99 -18.57 -6.12
CA VAL A 5 5.20 -17.95 -5.54
C VAL A 5 5.43 -16.57 -6.14
N ILE A 6 5.23 -16.42 -7.46
CA ILE A 6 5.34 -15.11 -8.14
C ILE A 6 4.30 -14.15 -7.55
N SER A 7 3.05 -14.60 -7.43
CA SER A 7 1.96 -13.79 -6.86
C SER A 7 2.26 -13.38 -5.41
N TRP A 8 2.79 -14.29 -4.60
CA TRP A 8 3.18 -13.98 -3.22
C TRP A 8 4.30 -12.94 -3.17
N LEU A 9 5.36 -13.11 -3.99
CA LEU A 9 6.47 -12.15 -4.07
C LEU A 9 6.01 -10.78 -4.56
N THR A 10 5.12 -10.75 -5.54
CA THR A 10 4.51 -9.51 -6.05
C THR A 10 3.78 -8.78 -4.93
N GLY A 11 2.94 -9.50 -4.18
CA GLY A 11 2.24 -8.95 -3.01
C GLY A 11 3.20 -8.49 -1.93
N PHE A 12 4.25 -9.25 -1.64
CA PHE A 12 5.24 -8.91 -0.62
C PHE A 12 5.99 -7.63 -0.96
N ILE A 13 6.50 -7.50 -2.17
CA ILE A 13 7.26 -6.32 -2.61
C ILE A 13 6.35 -5.08 -2.63
N SER A 14 5.15 -5.19 -3.20
CA SER A 14 4.21 -4.07 -3.27
C SER A 14 3.71 -3.65 -1.88
N GLY A 15 3.46 -4.62 -0.99
CA GLY A 15 3.12 -4.35 0.41
C GLY A 15 4.19 -3.55 1.13
N LEU A 16 5.47 -3.89 0.97
CA LEU A 16 6.58 -3.09 1.52
C LEU A 16 6.62 -1.68 0.91
N LEU A 17 6.50 -1.57 -0.42
CA LEU A 17 6.54 -0.27 -1.11
C LEU A 17 5.47 0.69 -0.60
N LEU A 18 4.29 0.19 -0.26
CA LEU A 18 3.19 1.00 0.25
C LEU A 18 3.23 1.20 1.78
N ALA A 19 3.76 0.25 2.55
CA ALA A 19 3.81 0.34 4.00
C ALA A 19 4.95 1.23 4.53
N ILE A 20 6.10 1.26 3.83
CA ILE A 20 7.30 2.02 4.25
C ILE A 20 7.09 3.54 4.30
N PRO A 21 6.37 4.19 3.34
CA PRO A 21 6.14 5.63 3.40
C PRO A 21 5.50 6.05 4.71
N VAL A 22 6.09 7.08 5.33
CA VAL A 22 5.69 7.47 6.68
C VAL A 22 4.44 8.35 6.63
N GLY A 23 3.32 7.72 6.85
CA GLY A 23 2.01 8.37 7.00
C GLY A 23 1.52 8.40 8.45
N PRO A 24 0.28 8.88 8.68
CA PRO A 24 -0.32 8.97 10.02
C PRO A 24 -0.32 7.67 10.81
N VAL A 25 -0.48 6.52 10.14
CA VAL A 25 -0.46 5.19 10.78
C VAL A 25 0.93 4.90 11.37
N ASN A 26 1.99 5.05 10.55
CA ASN A 26 3.36 4.82 10.99
C ASN A 26 3.75 5.74 12.14
N LEU A 27 3.36 7.02 12.07
CA LEU A 27 3.60 7.99 13.15
C LEU A 27 2.89 7.59 14.44
N THR A 28 1.67 7.08 14.37
CA THR A 28 0.95 6.62 15.55
C THR A 28 1.65 5.42 16.19
N ILE A 29 2.02 4.42 15.38
CA ILE A 29 2.77 3.25 15.86
C ILE A 29 4.05 3.69 16.56
N MET A 30 4.78 4.65 15.97
CA MET A 30 6.04 5.15 16.54
C MET A 30 5.81 5.92 17.85
N ASN A 31 4.83 6.84 17.88
CA ASN A 31 4.56 7.67 19.04
C ASN A 31 4.06 6.83 20.23
N GLU A 32 3.08 5.96 19.97
CA GLU A 32 2.51 5.10 21.00
C GLU A 32 3.52 4.03 21.47
N GLY A 33 4.33 3.50 20.57
CA GLY A 33 5.41 2.57 20.90
C GLY A 33 6.46 3.20 21.79
N ALA A 34 6.84 4.44 21.52
CA ALA A 34 7.82 5.17 22.34
C ALA A 34 7.29 5.60 23.72
N GLN A 35 5.98 5.85 23.83
CA GLN A 35 5.35 6.32 25.08
C GLN A 35 4.80 5.17 25.93
N LEU A 36 4.12 4.22 25.31
CA LEU A 36 3.35 3.18 25.99
C LEU A 36 3.89 1.75 25.74
N GLY A 37 4.98 1.65 24.98
CA GLY A 37 5.70 0.40 24.74
C GLY A 37 5.12 -0.48 23.62
N PHE A 38 5.79 -1.63 23.41
CA PHE A 38 5.55 -2.53 22.29
C PHE A 38 4.10 -3.03 22.20
N ARG A 39 3.49 -3.42 23.31
CA ARG A 39 2.15 -4.01 23.33
C ARG A 39 1.11 -3.06 22.73
N GLN A 40 1.16 -1.78 23.10
CA GLN A 40 0.23 -0.77 22.61
C GLN A 40 0.42 -0.55 21.10
N ALA A 41 1.66 -0.34 20.67
CA ALA A 41 2.00 -0.18 19.26
C ALA A 41 1.62 -1.42 18.42
N ALA A 42 1.86 -2.62 18.92
CA ALA A 42 1.51 -3.87 18.24
C ALA A 42 -0.01 -4.04 18.09
N MET A 43 -0.82 -3.60 19.03
CA MET A 43 -2.27 -3.61 18.89
C MET A 43 -2.75 -2.62 17.82
N ILE A 44 -2.15 -1.43 17.74
CA ILE A 44 -2.40 -0.47 16.66
C ILE A 44 -2.02 -1.12 15.31
N SER A 45 -0.85 -1.72 15.25
CA SER A 45 -0.35 -2.42 14.06
C SER A 45 -1.30 -3.52 13.59
N THR A 46 -1.85 -4.30 14.52
CA THR A 46 -2.82 -5.36 14.20
C THR A 46 -4.10 -4.80 13.60
N GLY A 47 -4.63 -3.72 14.17
CA GLY A 47 -5.83 -3.06 13.64
C GLY A 47 -5.59 -2.47 12.24
N ALA A 48 -4.46 -1.80 12.06
CA ALA A 48 -4.05 -1.25 10.77
C ALA A 48 -3.86 -2.34 9.71
N LEU A 49 -3.15 -3.42 10.07
CA LEU A 49 -2.89 -4.56 9.19
C LEU A 49 -4.17 -5.24 8.73
N LEU A 50 -5.13 -5.44 9.65
CA LEU A 50 -6.41 -6.05 9.30
C LEU A 50 -7.14 -5.20 8.25
N MET A 51 -7.23 -3.89 8.45
CA MET A 51 -7.94 -3.03 7.51
C MET A 51 -7.22 -2.94 6.16
N GLU A 52 -5.91 -2.93 6.14
CA GLU A 52 -5.10 -2.95 4.92
C GLU A 52 -5.29 -4.26 4.14
N THR A 53 -5.28 -5.39 4.85
CA THR A 53 -5.57 -6.71 4.25
C THR A 53 -6.97 -6.78 3.67
N LEU A 54 -7.98 -6.20 4.35
CA LEU A 54 -9.34 -6.13 3.84
C LEU A 54 -9.42 -5.30 2.55
N TYR A 55 -8.80 -4.13 2.50
CA TYR A 55 -8.78 -3.31 1.29
C TYR A 55 -8.09 -4.02 0.11
N CYS A 56 -6.95 -4.65 0.37
CA CYS A 56 -6.23 -5.43 -0.62
C CYS A 56 -7.11 -6.61 -1.11
N GLY A 57 -7.71 -7.37 -0.20
CA GLY A 57 -8.60 -8.49 -0.54
C GLY A 57 -9.80 -8.06 -1.38
N VAL A 58 -10.45 -6.96 -1.02
CA VAL A 58 -11.57 -6.40 -1.79
C VAL A 58 -11.11 -5.97 -3.17
N ALA A 59 -9.95 -5.31 -3.30
CA ALA A 59 -9.41 -4.89 -4.60
C ALA A 59 -9.20 -6.08 -5.55
N PHE A 60 -8.66 -7.19 -5.06
CA PHE A 60 -8.41 -8.37 -5.90
C PHE A 60 -9.65 -9.22 -6.19
N THR A 61 -10.70 -9.17 -5.36
CA THR A 61 -11.89 -10.00 -5.53
C THR A 61 -13.04 -9.28 -6.24
N SER A 62 -13.32 -8.03 -5.89
CA SER A 62 -14.52 -7.32 -6.34
C SER A 62 -14.39 -6.72 -7.74
N PHE A 63 -13.17 -6.46 -8.21
CA PHE A 63 -12.95 -5.80 -9.50
C PHE A 63 -12.73 -6.74 -10.69
N ALA A 64 -12.60 -8.05 -10.45
CA ALA A 64 -12.43 -9.03 -11.54
C ALA A 64 -13.57 -8.99 -12.58
N SER A 65 -14.80 -8.65 -12.18
CA SER A 65 -15.95 -8.55 -13.08
C SER A 65 -16.01 -7.24 -13.87
N VAL A 66 -15.40 -6.18 -13.36
CA VAL A 66 -15.39 -4.84 -14.01
C VAL A 66 -14.42 -4.82 -15.20
N PHE A 67 -13.39 -5.66 -15.19
CA PHE A 67 -12.36 -5.74 -16.24
C PHE A 67 -12.79 -6.50 -17.50
N ASN A 68 -14.02 -7.00 -17.56
CA ASN A 68 -14.53 -7.71 -18.76
C ASN A 68 -14.79 -6.79 -19.96
N HIS A 69 -14.80 -5.47 -19.78
CA HIS A 69 -14.96 -4.51 -20.86
C HIS A 69 -13.60 -3.93 -21.29
N ALA A 70 -13.21 -4.14 -22.55
CA ALA A 70 -11.92 -3.70 -23.09
C ALA A 70 -11.63 -2.21 -22.82
N PHE A 71 -12.60 -1.32 -23.08
CA PHE A 71 -12.45 0.11 -22.83
C PHE A 71 -12.17 0.46 -21.35
N ILE A 72 -12.87 -0.24 -20.42
CA ILE A 72 -12.67 -0.02 -18.99
C ILE A 72 -11.26 -0.50 -18.57
N LYS A 73 -10.83 -1.62 -19.12
CA LYS A 73 -9.49 -2.16 -18.86
C LYS A 73 -8.40 -1.18 -19.30
N GLU A 74 -8.47 -0.67 -20.53
CA GLU A 74 -7.51 0.30 -21.06
C GLU A 74 -7.51 1.62 -20.27
N ALA A 75 -8.68 2.14 -19.91
CA ALA A 75 -8.80 3.35 -19.11
C ALA A 75 -8.21 3.18 -17.71
N MET A 76 -8.43 2.03 -17.08
CA MET A 76 -7.89 1.72 -15.75
C MET A 76 -6.38 1.44 -15.81
N ASP A 77 -5.90 0.84 -16.87
CA ASP A 77 -4.48 0.57 -17.09
C ASP A 77 -3.71 1.91 -17.21
N LEU A 78 -4.20 2.83 -18.02
CA LEU A 78 -3.68 4.20 -18.07
C LEU A 78 -3.82 4.91 -16.72
N GLY A 79 -4.96 4.74 -16.04
CA GLY A 79 -5.19 5.28 -14.70
C GLY A 79 -4.18 4.77 -13.67
N SER A 80 -3.83 3.48 -13.71
CA SER A 80 -2.83 2.89 -12.82
C SER A 80 -1.44 3.47 -13.07
N PHE A 81 -1.06 3.67 -14.33
CA PHE A 81 0.18 4.35 -14.70
C PHE A 81 0.23 5.78 -14.13
N VAL A 82 -0.79 6.58 -14.39
CA VAL A 82 -0.86 7.98 -13.91
C VAL A 82 -0.85 8.04 -12.39
N PHE A 83 -1.58 7.13 -11.73
CA PHE A 83 -1.63 7.06 -10.27
C PHE A 83 -0.27 6.70 -9.67
N MET A 84 0.40 5.65 -10.18
CA MET A 84 1.72 5.24 -9.69
C MET A 84 2.77 6.32 -9.93
N LEU A 85 2.74 6.97 -11.11
CA LEU A 85 3.61 8.08 -11.45
C LEU A 85 3.39 9.26 -10.49
N GLY A 86 2.13 9.64 -10.30
CA GLY A 86 1.73 10.73 -9.40
C GLY A 86 2.13 10.47 -7.96
N LEU A 87 1.85 9.25 -7.45
CA LEU A 87 2.19 8.85 -6.09
C LEU A 87 3.72 8.77 -5.90
N GLY A 88 4.44 8.21 -6.87
CA GLY A 88 5.90 8.13 -6.84
C GLY A 88 6.56 9.50 -6.82
N LEU A 89 6.10 10.44 -7.68
CA LEU A 89 6.56 11.83 -7.68
C LEU A 89 6.22 12.55 -6.38
N TRP A 90 5.05 12.28 -5.81
CA TRP A 90 4.64 12.87 -4.56
C TRP A 90 5.54 12.42 -3.41
N PHE A 91 5.84 11.12 -3.29
CA PHE A 91 6.77 10.59 -2.30
C PHE A 91 8.19 11.13 -2.50
N LEU A 92 8.63 11.25 -3.74
CA LEU A 92 9.97 11.78 -4.03
C LEU A 92 10.12 13.26 -3.64
N LYS A 93 9.06 14.06 -3.83
CA LYS A 93 9.03 15.49 -3.49
C LYS A 93 8.66 15.77 -2.04
N ALA A 94 8.43 14.75 -1.21
CA ALA A 94 8.08 14.93 0.19
C ALA A 94 9.15 15.76 0.92
N LYS A 95 8.69 16.80 1.62
CA LYS A 95 9.54 17.73 2.40
C LYS A 95 9.34 17.57 3.90
N ALA A 96 8.20 17.02 4.30
CA ALA A 96 7.81 16.81 5.68
C ALA A 96 6.94 15.55 5.79
N VAL A 97 6.91 14.97 6.97
CA VAL A 97 6.03 13.85 7.29
C VAL A 97 4.59 14.30 7.25
N ARG A 98 3.70 13.47 6.73
CA ARG A 98 2.29 13.82 6.49
C ARG A 98 1.50 13.92 7.79
N ASN A 99 0.74 14.96 7.89
CA ASN A 99 -0.33 15.06 8.89
C ASN A 99 -1.58 14.28 8.43
N PRO A 100 -2.44 13.85 9.37
CA PRO A 100 -3.72 13.25 9.06
C PRO A 100 -4.56 14.15 8.13
N THR A 101 -5.29 13.52 7.23
CA THR A 101 -6.24 14.23 6.38
C THR A 101 -7.50 14.61 7.17
N LYS A 102 -8.26 15.61 6.69
CA LYS A 102 -9.54 15.99 7.32
C LYS A 102 -10.55 14.84 7.41
N ILE A 103 -10.46 13.86 6.51
CA ILE A 103 -11.31 12.67 6.52
C ILE A 103 -10.89 11.72 7.64
N GLU A 104 -9.59 11.48 7.78
CA GLU A 104 -9.04 10.68 8.88
C GLU A 104 -9.40 11.29 10.25
N GLU A 105 -9.23 12.60 10.41
CA GLU A 105 -9.61 13.31 11.64
C GLU A 105 -11.10 13.20 11.94
N ARG A 106 -11.97 13.39 10.94
CA ARG A 106 -13.43 13.25 11.10
C ARG A 106 -13.85 11.85 11.51
N LEU A 107 -13.22 10.82 10.92
CA LEU A 107 -13.51 9.43 11.27
C LEU A 107 -13.03 9.10 12.68
N GLU A 108 -11.86 9.55 13.08
CA GLU A 108 -11.38 9.41 14.46
C GLU A 108 -12.34 10.08 15.46
N GLN A 109 -12.80 11.29 15.15
CA GLN A 109 -13.77 11.99 15.99
C GLN A 109 -15.13 11.27 16.07
N LYS A 110 -15.59 10.69 14.94
CA LYS A 110 -16.87 9.98 14.85
C LYS A 110 -16.84 8.65 15.59
N PHE A 111 -15.80 7.86 15.37
CA PHE A 111 -15.70 6.51 15.95
C PHE A 111 -15.09 6.50 17.35
N ARG A 112 -14.42 7.59 17.79
CA ARG A 112 -13.79 7.74 19.10
C ARG A 112 -13.11 6.44 19.55
N PRO A 113 -12.05 5.98 18.88
CA PRO A 113 -11.45 4.68 19.14
C PRO A 113 -11.04 4.57 20.62
N THR A 114 -11.63 3.59 21.32
CA THR A 114 -11.42 3.36 22.76
C THR A 114 -10.28 2.38 23.02
N SER A 115 -9.78 1.70 21.99
CA SER A 115 -8.68 0.75 22.08
C SER A 115 -7.60 1.02 21.03
N ALA A 116 -6.37 0.61 21.34
CA ALA A 116 -5.24 0.71 20.42
C ALA A 116 -5.52 0.04 19.06
N PHE A 117 -6.14 -1.15 19.08
CA PHE A 117 -6.56 -1.85 17.87
C PHE A 117 -7.50 -0.98 17.01
N MET A 118 -8.56 -0.43 17.62
CA MET A 118 -9.51 0.43 16.91
C MET A 118 -8.84 1.70 16.37
N THR A 119 -7.85 2.25 17.06
CA THR A 119 -7.09 3.39 16.55
C THR A 119 -6.39 3.06 15.23
N GLY A 120 -5.68 1.94 15.16
CA GLY A 120 -5.03 1.51 13.91
C GLY A 120 -6.04 1.22 12.80
N PHE A 121 -7.11 0.50 13.13
CA PHE A 121 -8.17 0.14 12.18
C PHE A 121 -8.85 1.36 11.57
N VAL A 122 -9.29 2.32 12.40
CA VAL A 122 -10.00 3.53 11.96
C VAL A 122 -9.07 4.45 11.16
N ARG A 123 -7.79 4.53 11.50
CA ARG A 123 -6.81 5.32 10.74
C ARG A 123 -6.61 4.84 9.33
N VAL A 124 -6.45 3.52 9.13
CA VAL A 124 -6.35 2.97 7.77
C VAL A 124 -7.68 3.09 7.05
N MET A 125 -8.81 2.87 7.74
CA MET A 125 -10.16 3.03 7.17
C MET A 125 -10.41 4.44 6.62
N GLY A 126 -9.88 5.45 7.30
CA GLY A 126 -10.00 6.86 6.88
C GLY A 126 -9.04 7.28 5.77
N ASN A 127 -8.02 6.50 5.52
CA ASN A 127 -7.00 6.81 4.51
C ASN A 127 -7.44 6.33 3.12
N LEU A 128 -8.13 7.20 2.37
CA LEU A 128 -8.60 6.89 1.02
C LEU A 128 -7.47 6.54 0.02
N GLY A 129 -6.24 6.93 0.32
CA GLY A 129 -5.07 6.56 -0.49
C GLY A 129 -4.81 5.06 -0.49
N VAL A 130 -5.11 4.36 0.61
CA VAL A 130 -4.86 2.91 0.73
C VAL A 130 -5.74 2.10 -0.23
N PRO A 131 -7.09 2.20 -0.19
CA PRO A 131 -7.93 1.46 -1.13
C PRO A 131 -7.69 1.86 -2.59
N ALA A 132 -7.43 3.14 -2.87
CA ALA A 132 -7.07 3.59 -4.21
C ALA A 132 -5.78 2.94 -4.69
N SER A 133 -4.73 2.89 -3.85
CA SER A 133 -3.47 2.23 -4.19
C SER A 133 -3.69 0.75 -4.51
N TRP A 134 -4.41 0.01 -3.68
CA TRP A 134 -4.67 -1.41 -3.92
C TRP A 134 -5.49 -1.66 -5.18
N LEU A 135 -6.46 -0.77 -5.49
CA LEU A 135 -7.21 -0.86 -6.73
C LEU A 135 -6.30 -0.75 -7.95
N PHE A 136 -5.47 0.29 -8.02
CA PHE A 136 -4.56 0.50 -9.15
C PHE A 136 -3.45 -0.55 -9.24
N PHE A 137 -2.95 -1.04 -8.10
CA PHE A 137 -2.01 -2.17 -8.10
C PHE A 137 -2.65 -3.47 -8.60
N ALA A 138 -3.90 -3.75 -8.24
CA ALA A 138 -4.62 -4.92 -8.73
C ALA A 138 -4.76 -4.89 -10.27
N VAL A 139 -5.10 -3.71 -10.83
CA VAL A 139 -5.13 -3.50 -12.30
C VAL A 139 -3.76 -3.72 -12.91
N TYR A 140 -2.73 -3.10 -12.35
CA TYR A 140 -1.36 -3.21 -12.82
C TYR A 140 -0.88 -4.67 -12.84
N PHE A 141 -1.17 -5.44 -11.81
CA PHE A 141 -0.75 -6.84 -11.74
C PHE A 141 -1.52 -7.73 -12.71
N ASP A 142 -2.81 -7.45 -12.95
CA ASP A 142 -3.61 -8.14 -13.96
C ASP A 142 -3.07 -7.87 -15.37
N SER A 143 -2.79 -6.63 -15.71
CA SER A 143 -2.26 -6.21 -17.02
C SER A 143 -0.89 -6.83 -17.33
N HIS A 144 -0.05 -7.05 -16.31
CA HIS A 144 1.28 -7.63 -16.46
C HIS A 144 1.33 -9.14 -16.24
N HIS A 145 0.20 -9.76 -15.93
CA HIS A 145 0.13 -11.20 -15.58
C HIS A 145 1.06 -11.59 -14.41
N TRP A 146 1.30 -10.64 -13.49
CA TRP A 146 2.12 -10.91 -12.29
C TRP A 146 1.35 -11.66 -11.20
N VAL A 147 0.03 -11.54 -11.23
CA VAL A 147 -0.88 -12.31 -10.40
C VAL A 147 -1.81 -13.07 -11.33
N ASP A 148 -1.71 -14.39 -11.30
CA ASP A 148 -2.58 -15.27 -12.08
C ASP A 148 -4.05 -15.09 -11.64
N PRO A 149 -5.04 -15.15 -12.58
CA PRO A 149 -6.45 -14.99 -12.24
C PRO A 149 -7.02 -16.03 -11.25
N ALA A 150 -6.34 -17.14 -11.06
CA ALA A 150 -6.76 -18.19 -10.14
C ALA A 150 -6.92 -17.68 -8.71
N PRO A 151 -7.99 -18.09 -7.98
CA PRO A 151 -8.23 -17.65 -6.61
C PRO A 151 -7.05 -17.91 -5.67
N ALA A 152 -6.33 -19.01 -5.85
CA ALA A 152 -5.15 -19.35 -5.06
C ALA A 152 -4.00 -18.34 -5.23
N SER A 153 -3.78 -17.86 -6.46
CA SER A 153 -2.75 -16.86 -6.77
C SER A 153 -3.10 -15.49 -6.21
N LYS A 154 -4.38 -15.09 -6.31
CA LYS A 154 -4.88 -13.86 -5.69
C LYS A 154 -4.75 -13.91 -4.16
N ALA A 155 -5.14 -15.02 -3.54
CA ALA A 155 -4.97 -15.23 -2.10
C ALA A 155 -3.49 -15.20 -1.69
N ALA A 156 -2.60 -15.79 -2.48
CA ALA A 156 -1.16 -15.73 -2.23
C ALA A 156 -0.61 -14.31 -2.31
N CYS A 157 -1.08 -13.49 -3.26
CA CYS A 157 -0.72 -12.09 -3.35
C CYS A 157 -1.16 -11.31 -2.09
N VAL A 158 -2.43 -11.45 -1.68
CA VAL A 158 -2.96 -10.82 -0.47
C VAL A 158 -2.17 -11.28 0.76
N PHE A 159 -1.83 -12.56 0.85
CA PHE A 159 -0.99 -13.08 1.95
C PHE A 159 0.43 -12.49 1.92
N GLY A 160 1.01 -12.30 0.74
CA GLY A 160 2.29 -11.61 0.56
C GLY A 160 2.24 -10.18 1.08
N VAL A 161 1.21 -9.42 0.71
CA VAL A 161 0.97 -8.05 1.22
C VAL A 161 0.84 -8.06 2.74
N THR A 162 -0.01 -8.93 3.29
CA THR A 162 -0.24 -9.03 4.74
C THR A 162 1.05 -9.34 5.49
N THR A 163 1.86 -10.25 4.95
CA THR A 163 3.16 -10.61 5.55
C THR A 163 4.12 -9.42 5.54
N ALA A 164 4.25 -8.74 4.40
CA ALA A 164 5.16 -7.61 4.25
C ALA A 164 4.77 -6.42 5.13
N THR A 165 3.49 -6.02 5.09
CA THR A 165 2.96 -4.93 5.91
C THR A 165 3.02 -5.27 7.40
N GLY A 166 2.74 -6.53 7.75
CA GLY A 166 2.87 -7.03 9.13
C GLY A 166 4.30 -6.95 9.62
N LEU A 167 5.26 -7.45 8.87
CA LEU A 167 6.69 -7.35 9.21
C LEU A 167 7.13 -5.89 9.41
N TRP A 168 6.66 -4.98 8.53
CA TRP A 168 6.95 -3.57 8.66
C TRP A 168 6.35 -2.96 9.92
N PHE A 169 5.05 -3.10 10.16
CA PHE A 169 4.36 -2.48 11.30
C PHE A 169 4.83 -3.05 12.64
N PHE A 170 5.01 -4.37 12.76
CA PHE A 170 5.52 -4.97 13.98
C PHE A 170 7.01 -4.66 14.21
N GLY A 171 7.81 -4.62 13.14
CA GLY A 171 9.20 -4.17 13.21
C GLY A 171 9.29 -2.71 13.68
N LEU A 172 8.43 -1.84 13.17
CA LEU A 172 8.35 -0.44 13.59
C LEU A 172 7.89 -0.31 15.03
N SER A 173 6.90 -1.11 15.47
CA SER A 173 6.43 -1.17 16.86
C SER A 173 7.55 -1.56 17.81
N TYR A 174 8.34 -2.56 17.44
CA TYR A 174 9.47 -3.03 18.23
C TYR A 174 10.58 -1.99 18.33
N ALA A 175 10.97 -1.41 17.18
CA ALA A 175 11.99 -0.37 17.14
C ALA A 175 11.59 0.88 17.95
N ALA A 176 10.33 1.29 17.90
CA ALA A 176 9.82 2.41 18.68
C ALA A 176 9.87 2.12 20.19
N ALA A 177 9.48 0.90 20.60
CA ALA A 177 9.46 0.49 22.01
C ALA A 177 10.86 0.37 22.64
N LEU A 178 11.91 0.10 21.86
CA LEU A 178 13.28 0.07 22.33
C LEU A 178 13.86 1.45 22.70
N GLY A 179 13.05 2.51 22.64
CA GLY A 179 13.47 3.86 23.01
C GLY A 179 14.28 4.58 21.93
N HIS A 180 14.26 4.09 20.69
CA HIS A 180 14.71 4.86 19.52
C HIS A 180 13.74 6.03 19.35
N LYS A 181 13.90 7.01 20.22
CA LYS A 181 12.94 8.04 20.58
C LYS A 181 12.44 8.90 19.42
N LYS A 182 13.06 8.87 18.27
CA LYS A 182 12.55 9.46 17.01
C LYS A 182 13.44 8.96 15.89
N PHE A 183 12.89 8.22 14.96
CA PHE A 183 13.50 8.21 13.65
C PHE A 183 13.69 9.66 13.22
N SER A 184 14.91 10.07 12.87
CA SER A 184 15.11 11.46 12.47
C SER A 184 14.26 11.76 11.24
N ASP A 185 13.76 12.99 11.10
CA ASP A 185 12.98 13.40 9.95
C ASP A 185 13.69 13.08 8.63
N ARG A 186 15.03 13.13 8.64
CA ARG A 186 15.85 12.72 7.50
C ARG A 186 15.71 11.24 7.15
N THR A 187 15.62 10.36 8.15
CA THR A 187 15.42 8.92 7.92
C THR A 187 14.04 8.67 7.35
N LEU A 188 13.01 9.28 7.94
CA LEU A 188 11.63 9.16 7.48
C LEU A 188 11.48 9.63 6.03
N LEU A 189 12.06 10.79 5.70
CA LEU A 189 12.05 11.31 4.32
C LEU A 189 12.85 10.44 3.34
N ARG A 190 13.96 9.82 3.77
CA ARG A 190 14.70 8.88 2.91
C ARG A 190 13.88 7.63 2.61
N MET A 191 13.16 7.11 3.59
CA MET A 191 12.27 5.96 3.41
C MET A 191 11.14 6.30 2.44
N GLU A 192 10.48 7.44 2.60
CA GLU A 192 9.42 7.91 1.72
C GLU A 192 9.93 8.10 0.28
N ARG A 193 11.10 8.74 0.11
CA ARG A 193 11.72 8.91 -1.21
C ARG A 193 12.16 7.59 -1.83
N GLY A 194 12.67 6.64 -1.04
CA GLY A 194 13.01 5.29 -1.50
C GLY A 194 11.80 4.55 -2.08
N SER A 195 10.66 4.58 -1.39
CA SER A 195 9.41 4.03 -1.91
C SER A 195 8.93 4.80 -3.15
N GLY A 196 9.09 6.12 -3.18
CA GLY A 196 8.79 6.94 -4.35
C GLY A 196 9.59 6.52 -5.59
N ILE A 197 10.89 6.26 -5.43
CA ILE A 197 11.75 5.74 -6.51
C ILE A 197 11.25 4.37 -6.99
N GLY A 198 10.93 3.45 -6.06
CA GLY A 198 10.39 2.14 -6.41
C GLY A 198 9.08 2.24 -7.22
N LEU A 199 8.16 3.11 -6.81
CA LEU A 199 6.92 3.36 -7.55
C LEU A 199 7.16 3.97 -8.93
N LEU A 200 8.13 4.89 -9.07
CA LEU A 200 8.49 5.48 -10.35
C LEU A 200 9.10 4.45 -11.31
N VAL A 201 9.92 3.53 -10.81
CA VAL A 201 10.47 2.44 -11.62
C VAL A 201 9.34 1.56 -12.14
N LEU A 202 8.38 1.20 -11.28
CA LEU A 202 7.20 0.43 -11.68
C LEU A 202 6.34 1.20 -12.70
N ALA A 203 6.09 2.49 -12.46
CA ALA A 203 5.33 3.33 -13.38
C ALA A 203 6.02 3.44 -14.75
N LEU A 204 7.32 3.65 -14.80
CA LEU A 204 8.06 3.73 -16.07
C LEU A 204 8.04 2.40 -16.82
N ALA A 205 8.23 1.27 -16.13
CA ALA A 205 8.12 -0.05 -16.74
C ALA A 205 6.72 -0.27 -17.34
N HIS A 206 5.68 0.15 -16.63
CA HIS A 206 4.29 0.09 -17.10
C HIS A 206 4.05 0.98 -18.32
N GLY A 207 4.51 2.24 -18.28
CA GLY A 207 4.38 3.16 -19.40
C GLY A 207 5.07 2.65 -20.67
N CYS A 208 6.26 2.07 -20.54
CA CYS A 208 6.96 1.44 -21.66
C CYS A 208 6.16 0.28 -22.25
N GLN A 209 5.50 -0.53 -21.43
CA GLN A 209 4.68 -1.64 -21.92
C GLN A 209 3.42 -1.15 -22.63
N ILE A 210 2.73 -0.13 -22.11
CA ILE A 210 1.56 0.47 -22.78
C ILE A 210 1.96 0.97 -24.17
N VAL A 211 3.06 1.73 -24.29
CA VAL A 211 3.55 2.24 -25.57
C VAL A 211 3.90 1.11 -26.54
N TRP A 212 4.55 0.06 -26.03
CA TRP A 212 4.91 -1.11 -26.84
C TRP A 212 3.67 -1.85 -27.38
N GLN A 213 2.64 -2.04 -26.55
CA GLN A 213 1.39 -2.66 -26.94
C GLN A 213 0.64 -1.81 -28.00
N MET A 214 0.56 -0.49 -27.81
CA MET A 214 -0.05 0.42 -28.78
C MET A 214 0.65 0.39 -30.14
N HIS A 215 1.98 0.29 -30.13
CA HIS A 215 2.74 0.22 -31.40
C HIS A 215 2.47 -1.08 -32.16
N HIS A 216 2.32 -2.21 -31.48
CA HIS A 216 2.07 -3.50 -32.12
C HIS A 216 0.61 -3.69 -32.55
N SER A 217 -0.34 -3.06 -31.88
CA SER A 217 -1.76 -3.13 -32.27
C SER A 217 -2.10 -2.31 -33.54
N HIS A 218 -1.24 -1.39 -33.95
CA HIS A 218 -1.41 -0.63 -35.22
C HIS A 218 -0.82 -1.34 -36.45
N HIS A 219 -0.18 -2.48 -36.28
CA HIS A 219 0.45 -3.24 -37.36
C HIS A 219 -0.29 -4.56 -37.70
N LEU A 220 -1.45 -4.79 -37.12
CA LEU A 220 -2.38 -5.90 -37.44
C LEU A 220 -3.70 -5.34 -37.98
#